data_fbffe94c8ddcb33a123d7983026741d3
#
_entry.id   fbffe94c8ddcb33a123d7983026741d3
#
_cell.length_a   1.000
_cell.length_b   1.000
_cell.length_c   1.000
_cell.angle_alpha   90.00
_cell.angle_beta   90.00
_cell.angle_gamma   90.00
#
_symmetry.space_group_name_H-M   'P 1'
#
loop_
_entity.id
_entity.type
_entity.pdbx_description
1 polymer ?
#
loop_
_entity_poly.entity_id
_entity_poly.type
_entity_poly.pdbx_seq_one_letter_code
_entity_poly.pdbx_strand_id
1 'polypeptide(L)'
;NDGRTDKMIAKIENGKLNIYNLDIDALASKFNFSGGQIKDAISSARNFAMVKNPENPAISMEDLYRGCKAQSNKSLSAFAKNIPPRYTWEDIVLPKDIEAQLREVSGYIKHKGKVYTDWGFDAKLSLGKGLNVLFSGSSGAGKTMAAEVIAKESGLDLYKIDLSTVVSKYIGETEKILRKIFLEAETSNAILFFDEADALFGKRSEVKDAHDRYANIETNYLLQKMEEHEGIVILASNFKANIDEAFLRRIHFAVEFTSPEEGLRERIWTHIFPDDTPINEDVDFSFLSKFKITGGNIRNIALNAAFLAAGDSSDDVRMEHIIRATKREFQKMGKLCTSADFGEYYELVK
;
A
#
# COMPACT_ATOMS: atom_id res chain seq x y z
N ASN A 1 31.61 -21.90 12.93
CA ASN A 1 30.67 -20.81 13.05
C ASN A 1 29.32 -21.30 12.55
N ASP A 2 28.64 -22.02 13.44
CA ASP A 2 27.34 -22.64 13.18
C ASP A 2 26.24 -21.62 13.43
N GLY A 3 25.59 -21.18 12.35
CA GLY A 3 24.36 -20.40 12.40
C GLY A 3 23.17 -21.30 12.76
N ARG A 4 23.05 -21.65 14.03
CA ARG A 4 21.79 -22.20 14.57
C ARG A 4 20.85 -21.05 14.84
N THR A 5 19.91 -20.83 13.92
CA THR A 5 18.66 -20.14 14.24
C THR A 5 17.89 -21.05 15.20
N ASP A 6 17.96 -20.77 16.49
CA ASP A 6 17.15 -21.42 17.51
C ASP A 6 15.68 -21.19 17.17
N LYS A 7 15.02 -22.22 16.64
CA LYS A 7 13.58 -22.21 16.41
C LYS A 7 12.87 -22.19 17.75
N MET A 8 12.33 -21.05 18.09
CA MET A 8 11.55 -20.78 19.28
C MET A 8 10.24 -21.58 19.25
N ILE A 9 9.98 -22.42 20.23
CA ILE A 9 8.84 -23.36 20.26
C ILE A 9 8.14 -23.27 21.62
N ALA A 10 6.81 -23.13 21.63
CA ALA A 10 5.99 -23.35 22.82
C ALA A 10 5.31 -24.73 22.74
N LYS A 11 5.49 -25.57 23.76
CA LYS A 11 4.86 -26.89 23.86
C LYS A 11 3.74 -26.88 24.89
N ILE A 12 2.68 -27.62 24.60
CA ILE A 12 1.60 -27.87 25.57
C ILE A 12 1.90 -29.20 26.25
N GLU A 13 2.33 -29.14 27.50
CA GLU A 13 2.53 -30.33 28.34
C GLU A 13 1.55 -30.29 29.52
N ASN A 14 0.80 -31.37 29.72
CA ASN A 14 -0.21 -31.50 30.82
C ASN A 14 -1.26 -30.37 30.85
N GLY A 15 -1.67 -29.84 29.68
CA GLY A 15 -2.67 -28.79 29.58
C GLY A 15 -2.14 -27.38 29.91
N LYS A 16 -0.83 -27.23 30.21
CA LYS A 16 -0.16 -25.95 30.42
C LYS A 16 0.72 -25.63 29.23
N LEU A 17 0.67 -24.35 28.83
CA LEU A 17 1.52 -23.81 27.78
C LEU A 17 2.91 -23.55 28.38
N ASN A 18 3.89 -24.34 28.00
CA ASN A 18 5.29 -24.11 28.36
C ASN A 18 5.93 -23.29 27.22
N ILE A 19 6.32 -22.05 27.52
CA ILE A 19 6.89 -21.10 26.60
C ILE A 19 8.41 -21.26 26.65
N TYR A 20 9.00 -21.70 25.54
CA TYR A 20 10.46 -21.76 25.37
C TYR A 20 10.84 -20.74 24.28
N ASN A 21 11.66 -19.76 24.64
CA ASN A 21 12.27 -18.80 23.73
C ASN A 21 11.32 -18.10 22.73
N LEU A 22 10.13 -17.72 23.14
CA LEU A 22 9.26 -16.85 22.36
C LEU A 22 9.60 -15.39 22.66
N ASP A 23 9.83 -14.58 21.63
CA ASP A 23 10.04 -13.15 21.75
C ASP A 23 8.69 -12.42 21.92
N ILE A 24 8.21 -12.44 23.18
CA ILE A 24 6.93 -11.81 23.54
C ILE A 24 7.04 -10.28 23.44
N ASP A 25 8.22 -9.72 23.69
CA ASP A 25 8.47 -8.28 23.59
C ASP A 25 8.32 -7.81 22.14
N ALA A 26 8.78 -8.62 21.18
CA ALA A 26 8.56 -8.34 19.76
C ALA A 26 7.07 -8.39 19.37
N LEU A 27 6.26 -9.24 20.00
CA LEU A 27 4.80 -9.25 19.80
C LEU A 27 4.14 -8.04 20.48
N ALA A 28 4.51 -7.76 21.73
CA ALA A 28 3.96 -6.64 22.51
C ALA A 28 4.29 -5.27 21.87
N SER A 29 5.46 -5.15 21.24
CA SER A 29 5.82 -3.93 20.50
C SER A 29 5.00 -3.74 19.21
N LYS A 30 4.44 -4.83 18.67
CA LYS A 30 3.69 -4.82 17.41
C LYS A 30 2.17 -4.82 17.58
N PHE A 31 1.66 -5.36 18.68
CA PHE A 31 0.21 -5.53 18.91
C PHE A 31 -0.20 -4.98 20.26
N ASN A 32 -1.10 -3.99 20.24
CA ASN A 32 -1.66 -3.41 21.46
C ASN A 32 -3.03 -4.06 21.77
N PHE A 33 -3.03 -5.16 22.52
CA PHE A 33 -4.21 -5.98 22.79
C PHE A 33 -4.70 -5.88 24.22
N SER A 34 -6.03 -5.94 24.40
CA SER A 34 -6.64 -6.23 25.68
C SER A 34 -6.41 -7.71 26.07
N GLY A 35 -6.54 -8.03 27.36
CA GLY A 35 -6.38 -9.41 27.82
C GLY A 35 -7.30 -10.43 27.13
N GLY A 36 -8.51 -10.03 26.73
CA GLY A 36 -9.42 -10.87 25.94
C GLY A 36 -8.87 -11.15 24.54
N GLN A 37 -8.36 -10.14 23.86
CA GLN A 37 -7.77 -10.29 22.53
C GLN A 37 -6.50 -11.14 22.55
N ILE A 38 -5.67 -11.03 23.61
CA ILE A 38 -4.50 -11.89 23.79
C ILE A 38 -4.94 -13.36 23.91
N LYS A 39 -5.97 -13.65 24.71
CA LYS A 39 -6.51 -15.00 24.88
C LYS A 39 -7.00 -15.59 23.55
N ASP A 40 -7.72 -14.79 22.76
CA ASP A 40 -8.25 -15.22 21.47
C ASP A 40 -7.15 -15.40 20.43
N ALA A 41 -6.12 -14.56 20.44
CA ALA A 41 -4.93 -14.69 19.58
C ALA A 41 -4.16 -15.98 19.88
N ILE A 42 -3.95 -16.30 21.16
CA ILE A 42 -3.31 -17.56 21.59
C ILE A 42 -4.16 -18.77 21.17
N SER A 43 -5.48 -18.70 21.33
CA SER A 43 -6.39 -19.76 20.90
C SER A 43 -6.33 -20.01 19.40
N SER A 44 -6.25 -18.95 18.62
CA SER A 44 -6.09 -19.00 17.15
C SER A 44 -4.72 -19.60 16.77
N ALA A 45 -3.63 -19.18 17.42
CA ALA A 45 -2.29 -19.73 17.21
C ALA A 45 -2.23 -21.23 17.53
N ARG A 46 -2.89 -21.65 18.60
CA ARG A 46 -3.02 -23.07 18.96
C ARG A 46 -3.73 -23.86 17.85
N ASN A 47 -4.82 -23.33 17.31
CA ASN A 47 -5.53 -23.99 16.22
C ASN A 47 -4.66 -24.13 14.97
N PHE A 48 -3.87 -23.10 14.62
CA PHE A 48 -2.91 -23.18 13.52
C PHE A 48 -1.84 -24.24 13.75
N ALA A 49 -1.28 -24.32 14.96
CA ALA A 49 -0.30 -25.34 15.33
C ALA A 49 -0.89 -26.76 15.27
N MET A 50 -2.15 -26.94 15.72
CA MET A 50 -2.86 -28.21 15.64
C MET A 50 -3.10 -28.69 14.20
N VAL A 51 -3.40 -27.75 13.28
CA VAL A 51 -3.56 -28.08 11.85
C VAL A 51 -2.22 -28.49 11.23
N LYS A 52 -1.10 -27.86 11.65
CA LYS A 52 0.23 -28.22 11.16
C LYS A 52 0.72 -29.58 11.65
N ASN A 53 0.48 -29.89 12.91
CA ASN A 53 0.90 -31.17 13.53
C ASN A 53 -0.13 -31.59 14.61
N PRO A 54 -1.15 -32.42 14.25
CA PRO A 54 -2.19 -32.82 15.17
C PRO A 54 -1.71 -33.68 16.35
N GLU A 55 -0.64 -34.47 16.15
CA GLU A 55 -0.17 -35.43 17.18
C GLU A 55 0.73 -34.74 18.23
N ASN A 56 1.47 -33.70 17.85
CA ASN A 56 2.33 -32.97 18.80
C ASN A 56 2.34 -31.46 18.43
N PRO A 57 1.25 -30.72 18.76
CA PRO A 57 1.11 -29.34 18.41
C PRO A 57 2.09 -28.46 19.20
N ALA A 58 3.05 -27.84 18.51
CA ALA A 58 3.97 -26.85 19.03
C ALA A 58 3.67 -25.49 18.42
N ILE A 59 3.38 -24.49 19.27
CA ILE A 59 3.08 -23.14 18.82
C ILE A 59 4.40 -22.42 18.51
N SER A 60 4.60 -22.04 17.26
CA SER A 60 5.75 -21.23 16.81
C SER A 60 5.46 -19.73 16.93
N MET A 61 6.52 -18.90 16.85
CA MET A 61 6.36 -17.44 16.72
C MET A 61 5.50 -17.06 15.51
N GLU A 62 5.62 -17.81 14.41
CA GLU A 62 4.79 -17.60 13.22
C GLU A 62 3.31 -17.85 13.51
N ASP A 63 2.98 -18.91 14.28
CA ASP A 63 1.60 -19.22 14.65
C ASP A 63 1.02 -18.16 15.58
N LEU A 64 1.82 -17.66 16.54
CA LEU A 64 1.43 -16.55 17.42
C LEU A 64 1.20 -15.27 16.61
N TYR A 65 2.13 -14.95 15.71
CA TYR A 65 2.00 -13.78 14.85
C TYR A 65 0.74 -13.86 13.99
N ARG A 66 0.46 -15.03 13.38
CA ARG A 66 -0.79 -15.29 12.64
C ARG A 66 -2.03 -15.18 13.51
N GLY A 67 -1.96 -15.67 14.75
CA GLY A 67 -3.05 -15.59 15.72
C GLY A 67 -3.35 -14.13 16.10
N CYS A 68 -2.31 -13.36 16.41
CA CYS A 68 -2.43 -11.93 16.67
C CYS A 68 -3.00 -11.18 15.45
N LYS A 69 -2.45 -11.45 14.27
CA LYS A 69 -2.91 -10.85 13.02
C LYS A 69 -4.37 -11.16 12.71
N ALA A 70 -4.80 -12.41 12.91
CA ALA A 70 -6.19 -12.82 12.70
C ALA A 70 -7.16 -12.12 13.67
N GLN A 71 -6.70 -11.80 14.88
CA GLN A 71 -7.51 -11.08 15.87
C GLN A 71 -7.60 -9.59 15.58
N SER A 72 -6.50 -8.96 15.13
CA SER A 72 -6.47 -7.54 14.73
C SER A 72 -7.37 -7.24 13.53
N ASN A 73 -7.52 -8.19 12.61
CA ASN A 73 -8.07 -7.93 11.29
C ASN A 73 -9.59 -8.06 11.19
N LYS A 74 -10.26 -8.62 12.22
CA LYS A 74 -11.68 -8.97 12.13
C LYS A 74 -12.61 -7.78 11.95
N SER A 75 -12.33 -6.67 12.60
CA SER A 75 -13.25 -5.52 12.66
C SER A 75 -12.93 -4.47 11.58
N LEU A 76 -11.65 -4.28 11.26
CA LEU A 76 -11.24 -3.29 10.26
C LEU A 76 -11.69 -3.67 8.83
N SER A 77 -11.77 -4.97 8.55
CA SER A 77 -12.23 -5.49 7.24
C SER A 77 -13.66 -5.12 6.86
N ALA A 78 -14.47 -4.66 7.81
CA ALA A 78 -15.81 -4.17 7.54
C ALA A 78 -15.84 -2.79 6.84
N PHE A 79 -14.77 -2.00 6.99
CA PHE A 79 -14.68 -0.62 6.51
C PHE A 79 -13.55 -0.37 5.53
N ALA A 80 -12.58 -1.28 5.46
CA ALA A 80 -11.38 -1.17 4.66
C ALA A 80 -11.05 -2.49 3.98
N LYS A 81 -10.54 -2.41 2.75
CA LYS A 81 -10.08 -3.59 2.00
C LYS A 81 -8.66 -3.94 2.42
N ASN A 82 -8.45 -5.12 2.99
CA ASN A 82 -7.10 -5.62 3.20
C ASN A 82 -6.44 -5.92 1.85
N ILE A 83 -5.28 -5.33 1.61
CA ILE A 83 -4.43 -5.61 0.45
C ILE A 83 -3.23 -6.40 0.97
N PRO A 84 -3.11 -7.70 0.63
CA PRO A 84 -1.92 -8.45 0.98
C PRO A 84 -0.70 -7.86 0.23
N PRO A 85 0.33 -7.36 0.94
CA PRO A 85 1.48 -6.72 0.30
C PRO A 85 2.27 -7.74 -0.53
N ARG A 86 2.32 -7.57 -1.84
CA ARG A 86 2.99 -8.47 -2.78
C ARG A 86 4.32 -7.94 -3.25
N TYR A 87 4.39 -6.63 -3.53
CA TYR A 87 5.52 -5.98 -4.16
C TYR A 87 6.69 -5.74 -3.21
N THR A 88 7.89 -5.75 -3.77
CA THR A 88 9.17 -5.45 -3.12
C THR A 88 9.81 -4.22 -3.77
N TRP A 89 10.97 -3.81 -3.27
CA TRP A 89 11.78 -2.75 -3.90
C TRP A 89 12.28 -3.12 -5.29
N GLU A 90 12.35 -4.40 -5.62
CA GLU A 90 12.76 -4.88 -6.94
C GLU A 90 11.66 -4.71 -7.99
N ASP A 91 10.41 -4.76 -7.56
CA ASP A 91 9.24 -4.64 -8.44
C ASP A 91 8.92 -3.20 -8.81
N ILE A 92 9.33 -2.21 -7.99
CA ILE A 92 8.95 -0.82 -8.18
C ILE A 92 10.07 -0.01 -8.85
N VAL A 93 9.77 0.60 -9.98
CA VAL A 93 10.72 1.44 -10.72
C VAL A 93 10.37 2.91 -10.50
N LEU A 94 11.23 3.63 -9.79
CA LEU A 94 11.05 5.03 -9.41
C LEU A 94 12.31 5.86 -9.67
N PRO A 95 12.21 7.20 -9.76
CA PRO A 95 13.34 8.09 -9.63
C PRO A 95 14.07 7.87 -8.30
N LYS A 96 15.41 8.03 -8.29
CA LYS A 96 16.23 7.76 -7.11
C LYS A 96 15.88 8.60 -5.88
N ASP A 97 15.49 9.84 -6.10
CA ASP A 97 15.07 10.76 -5.04
C ASP A 97 13.76 10.34 -4.39
N ILE A 98 12.78 9.87 -5.18
CA ILE A 98 11.51 9.33 -4.67
C ILE A 98 11.77 8.03 -3.91
N GLU A 99 12.59 7.12 -4.46
CA GLU A 99 12.96 5.90 -3.77
C GLU A 99 13.64 6.19 -2.43
N ALA A 100 14.56 7.17 -2.37
CA ALA A 100 15.21 7.58 -1.13
C ALA A 100 14.20 8.06 -0.08
N GLN A 101 13.25 8.92 -0.46
CA GLN A 101 12.19 9.40 0.44
C GLN A 101 11.34 8.25 0.96
N LEU A 102 10.96 7.28 0.12
CA LEU A 102 10.19 6.11 0.57
C LEU A 102 10.99 5.21 1.51
N ARG A 103 12.31 5.08 1.32
CA ARG A 103 13.20 4.37 2.25
C ARG A 103 13.34 5.09 3.58
N GLU A 104 13.30 6.42 3.59
CA GLU A 104 13.23 7.20 4.84
C GLU A 104 11.92 6.93 5.59
N VAL A 105 10.78 6.85 4.89
CA VAL A 105 9.50 6.45 5.48
C VAL A 105 9.59 5.06 6.12
N SER A 106 10.14 4.07 5.41
CA SER A 106 10.37 2.72 5.96
C SER A 106 11.31 2.75 7.16
N GLY A 107 12.37 3.55 7.10
CA GLY A 107 13.31 3.78 8.20
C GLY A 107 12.65 4.36 9.44
N TYR A 108 11.75 5.34 9.26
CA TYR A 108 10.98 5.92 10.35
C TYR A 108 10.12 4.85 11.06
N ILE A 109 9.41 4.03 10.28
CA ILE A 109 8.58 2.93 10.81
C ILE A 109 9.45 1.97 11.62
N LYS A 110 10.57 1.54 11.07
CA LYS A 110 11.50 0.58 11.69
C LYS A 110 12.09 1.08 13.01
N HIS A 111 12.42 2.37 13.09
CA HIS A 111 13.13 2.94 14.23
C HIS A 111 12.22 3.69 15.22
N LYS A 112 10.90 3.70 14.97
CA LYS A 112 9.91 4.39 15.81
C LYS A 112 10.06 4.03 17.29
N GLY A 113 10.08 2.74 17.63
CA GLY A 113 10.21 2.27 19.01
C GLY A 113 11.48 2.81 19.69
N LYS A 114 12.62 2.73 19.03
CA LYS A 114 13.90 3.23 19.54
C LYS A 114 13.85 4.74 19.83
N VAL A 115 13.31 5.53 18.91
CA VAL A 115 13.28 7.00 19.04
C VAL A 115 12.30 7.42 20.14
N TYR A 116 11.07 6.89 20.15
CA TYR A 116 10.08 7.29 21.12
C TYR A 116 10.35 6.73 22.51
N THR A 117 10.68 5.44 22.62
CA THR A 117 10.84 4.76 23.91
C THR A 117 12.26 4.92 24.45
N ASP A 118 13.31 4.46 23.72
CA ASP A 118 14.66 4.40 24.26
C ASP A 118 15.29 5.79 24.38
N TRP A 119 15.00 6.70 23.41
CA TRP A 119 15.51 8.07 23.44
C TRP A 119 14.59 9.04 24.17
N GLY A 120 13.41 8.58 24.61
CA GLY A 120 12.49 9.31 25.49
C GLY A 120 11.72 10.46 24.83
N PHE A 121 11.57 10.47 23.49
CA PHE A 121 10.74 11.47 22.82
C PHE A 121 9.27 11.35 23.21
N ASP A 122 8.81 10.15 23.60
CA ASP A 122 7.44 9.89 24.05
C ASP A 122 7.03 10.79 25.24
N ALA A 123 7.95 11.04 26.17
CA ALA A 123 7.69 11.89 27.34
C ALA A 123 7.54 13.38 27.01
N LYS A 124 7.98 13.83 25.82
CA LYS A 124 7.93 15.24 25.40
C LYS A 124 6.77 15.55 24.45
N LEU A 125 6.18 14.51 23.83
CA LEU A 125 5.15 14.66 22.83
C LEU A 125 3.82 14.12 23.36
N SER A 126 2.82 14.97 23.48
CA SER A 126 1.46 14.57 23.88
C SER A 126 0.60 14.09 22.70
N LEU A 127 0.90 14.53 21.47
CA LEU A 127 0.21 14.20 20.22
C LEU A 127 1.21 14.07 19.08
N GLY A 128 0.77 13.54 17.94
CA GLY A 128 1.60 13.45 16.73
C GLY A 128 2.68 12.36 16.77
N LYS A 129 2.47 11.31 17.55
CA LYS A 129 3.38 10.16 17.64
C LYS A 129 3.21 9.17 16.47
N GLY A 130 2.16 9.35 15.67
CA GLY A 130 1.92 8.59 14.45
C GLY A 130 2.83 9.01 13.31
N LEU A 131 2.72 8.31 12.20
CA LEU A 131 3.39 8.65 10.95
C LEU A 131 2.34 8.97 9.89
N ASN A 132 2.28 10.23 9.47
CA ASN A 132 1.38 10.70 8.42
C ASN A 132 2.19 10.98 7.15
N VAL A 133 1.86 10.30 6.07
CA VAL A 133 2.55 10.39 4.78
C VAL A 133 1.54 10.78 3.70
N LEU A 134 1.93 11.67 2.83
CA LEU A 134 1.16 12.06 1.65
C LEU A 134 1.86 11.57 0.39
N PHE A 135 1.16 10.80 -0.43
CA PHE A 135 1.55 10.45 -1.79
C PHE A 135 0.72 11.25 -2.77
N SER A 136 1.36 12.13 -3.52
CA SER A 136 0.71 12.95 -4.55
C SER A 136 1.23 12.56 -5.94
N GLY A 137 0.40 12.72 -6.98
CA GLY A 137 0.82 12.44 -8.36
C GLY A 137 -0.27 11.78 -9.19
N SER A 138 -0.07 11.70 -10.50
CA SER A 138 -1.05 11.20 -11.45
C SER A 138 -1.48 9.75 -11.15
N SER A 139 -2.68 9.38 -11.61
CA SER A 139 -3.15 8.00 -11.55
C SER A 139 -2.21 7.05 -12.29
N GLY A 140 -1.92 5.89 -11.73
CA GLY A 140 -1.00 4.92 -12.32
C GLY A 140 0.50 5.25 -12.14
N ALA A 141 0.86 6.25 -11.34
CA ALA A 141 2.26 6.60 -11.04
C ALA A 141 2.94 5.71 -9.99
N GLY A 142 2.23 4.73 -9.40
CA GLY A 142 2.82 3.77 -8.47
C GLY A 142 2.53 4.01 -6.99
N LYS A 143 1.66 4.96 -6.60
CA LYS A 143 1.34 5.29 -5.19
C LYS A 143 0.90 4.08 -4.35
N THR A 144 -0.04 3.30 -4.83
CA THR A 144 -0.53 2.10 -4.12
C THR A 144 0.57 1.04 -4.03
N MET A 145 1.34 0.83 -5.11
CA MET A 145 2.46 -0.12 -5.13
C MET A 145 3.54 0.27 -4.11
N ALA A 146 3.86 1.56 -3.99
CA ALA A 146 4.80 2.06 -2.98
C ALA A 146 4.30 1.79 -1.54
N ALA A 147 2.99 1.96 -1.28
CA ALA A 147 2.40 1.62 0.01
C ALA A 147 2.50 0.12 0.32
N GLU A 148 2.31 -0.75 -0.69
CA GLU A 148 2.50 -2.20 -0.54
C GLU A 148 3.96 -2.56 -0.25
N VAL A 149 4.94 -1.93 -0.94
CA VAL A 149 6.37 -2.15 -0.69
C VAL A 149 6.74 -1.78 0.74
N ILE A 150 6.31 -0.61 1.23
CA ILE A 150 6.55 -0.17 2.61
C ILE A 150 5.90 -1.15 3.60
N ALA A 151 4.66 -1.56 3.37
CA ALA A 151 3.94 -2.50 4.22
C ALA A 151 4.66 -3.85 4.30
N LYS A 152 5.13 -4.39 3.16
CA LYS A 152 5.86 -5.65 3.08
C LYS A 152 7.19 -5.59 3.82
N GLU A 153 7.99 -4.54 3.60
CA GLU A 153 9.27 -4.34 4.28
C GLU A 153 9.10 -4.22 5.80
N SER A 154 8.06 -3.49 6.23
CA SER A 154 7.77 -3.27 7.65
C SER A 154 7.08 -4.47 8.32
N GLY A 155 6.62 -5.46 7.56
CA GLY A 155 5.85 -6.61 8.04
C GLY A 155 4.45 -6.22 8.56
N LEU A 156 3.86 -5.14 8.02
CA LEU A 156 2.56 -4.61 8.40
C LEU A 156 1.49 -5.01 7.39
N ASP A 157 0.24 -5.05 7.84
CA ASP A 157 -0.91 -5.17 6.94
C ASP A 157 -1.22 -3.82 6.29
N LEU A 158 -1.73 -3.85 5.06
CA LEU A 158 -2.16 -2.66 4.35
C LEU A 158 -3.69 -2.67 4.20
N TYR A 159 -4.34 -1.68 4.79
CA TYR A 159 -5.78 -1.49 4.67
C TYR A 159 -6.10 -0.29 3.80
N LYS A 160 -6.66 -0.56 2.63
CA LYS A 160 -7.10 0.47 1.69
C LYS A 160 -8.50 0.93 2.03
N ILE A 161 -8.64 2.23 2.23
CA ILE A 161 -9.88 2.95 2.43
C ILE A 161 -10.08 3.88 1.23
N ASP A 162 -11.16 3.70 0.51
CA ASP A 162 -11.56 4.60 -0.58
C ASP A 162 -12.41 5.72 0.01
N LEU A 163 -11.81 6.91 0.10
CA LEU A 163 -12.49 8.07 0.68
C LEU A 163 -13.71 8.52 -0.11
N SER A 164 -13.75 8.26 -1.41
CA SER A 164 -14.95 8.58 -2.23
C SER A 164 -16.18 7.78 -1.80
N THR A 165 -15.97 6.59 -1.22
CA THR A 165 -17.06 5.73 -0.71
C THR A 165 -17.41 6.01 0.76
N VAL A 166 -16.46 6.58 1.52
CA VAL A 166 -16.63 6.92 2.94
C VAL A 166 -17.38 8.24 3.12
N VAL A 167 -17.16 9.19 2.20
CA VAL A 167 -17.87 10.48 2.20
C VAL A 167 -19.34 10.24 1.90
N SER A 168 -20.19 10.44 2.91
CA SER A 168 -21.63 10.21 2.83
C SER A 168 -22.38 11.49 2.52
N LYS A 169 -23.55 11.37 1.86
CA LYS A 169 -24.48 12.47 1.69
C LYS A 169 -25.21 12.87 3.00
N TYR A 170 -25.09 12.04 4.04
CA TYR A 170 -25.76 12.24 5.31
C TYR A 170 -24.78 12.81 6.34
N ILE A 171 -25.19 13.88 7.02
CA ILE A 171 -24.41 14.60 8.02
C ILE A 171 -24.03 13.66 9.17
N GLY A 172 -22.75 13.64 9.53
CA GLY A 172 -22.23 12.87 10.67
C GLY A 172 -22.03 11.38 10.42
N GLU A 173 -22.34 10.85 9.23
CA GLU A 173 -22.03 9.45 8.90
C GLU A 173 -20.55 9.25 8.57
N THR A 174 -19.97 10.18 7.83
CA THR A 174 -18.53 10.17 7.49
C THR A 174 -17.68 10.13 8.75
N GLU A 175 -17.96 11.01 9.72
CA GLU A 175 -17.22 11.07 11.00
C GLU A 175 -17.39 9.77 11.80
N LYS A 176 -18.58 9.18 11.81
CA LYS A 176 -18.82 7.90 12.48
C LYS A 176 -18.02 6.76 11.86
N ILE A 177 -17.93 6.71 10.53
CA ILE A 177 -17.16 5.70 9.81
C ILE A 177 -15.67 5.92 10.05
N LEU A 178 -15.16 7.14 9.88
CA LEU A 178 -13.77 7.48 10.15
C LEU A 178 -13.39 7.14 11.59
N ARG A 179 -14.21 7.51 12.58
CA ARG A 179 -13.99 7.18 13.98
C ARG A 179 -13.83 5.67 14.20
N LYS A 180 -14.68 4.86 13.57
CA LYS A 180 -14.59 3.41 13.67
C LYS A 180 -13.31 2.89 13.03
N ILE A 181 -12.94 3.37 11.84
CA ILE A 181 -11.71 2.98 11.14
C ILE A 181 -10.49 3.24 12.04
N PHE A 182 -10.37 4.45 12.59
CA PHE A 182 -9.22 4.80 13.45
C PHE A 182 -9.21 4.01 14.76
N LEU A 183 -10.37 3.81 15.41
CA LEU A 183 -10.48 3.02 16.64
C LEU A 183 -10.06 1.56 16.43
N GLU A 184 -10.50 0.95 15.33
CA GLU A 184 -10.13 -0.43 14.99
C GLU A 184 -8.65 -0.54 14.58
N ALA A 185 -8.11 0.52 13.98
CA ALA A 185 -6.71 0.58 13.60
C ALA A 185 -5.77 0.73 14.80
N GLU A 186 -6.21 1.31 15.93
CA GLU A 186 -5.39 1.43 17.16
C GLU A 186 -4.93 0.07 17.69
N THR A 187 -5.77 -0.96 17.51
CA THR A 187 -5.45 -2.34 17.93
C THR A 187 -4.83 -3.18 16.83
N SER A 188 -4.78 -2.66 15.61
CA SER A 188 -4.22 -3.36 14.46
C SER A 188 -2.81 -2.84 14.14
N ASN A 189 -1.89 -3.76 13.86
CA ASN A 189 -0.56 -3.41 13.39
C ASN A 189 -0.60 -3.23 11.86
N ALA A 190 -1.24 -2.14 11.42
CA ALA A 190 -1.58 -1.91 10.03
C ALA A 190 -1.25 -0.49 9.57
N ILE A 191 -1.02 -0.37 8.28
CA ILE A 191 -0.98 0.90 7.56
C ILE A 191 -2.38 1.20 7.06
N LEU A 192 -2.93 2.35 7.43
CA LEU A 192 -4.15 2.89 6.82
C LEU A 192 -3.77 3.63 5.55
N PHE A 193 -4.20 3.12 4.40
CA PHE A 193 -4.00 3.74 3.11
C PHE A 193 -5.31 4.35 2.61
N PHE A 194 -5.43 5.66 2.74
CA PHE A 194 -6.57 6.41 2.22
C PHE A 194 -6.32 6.80 0.77
N ASP A 195 -7.05 6.17 -0.13
CA ASP A 195 -7.00 6.48 -1.56
C ASP A 195 -8.05 7.53 -1.94
N GLU A 196 -7.81 8.22 -3.04
CA GLU A 196 -8.66 9.32 -3.52
C GLU A 196 -8.89 10.41 -2.48
N ALA A 197 -7.83 10.76 -1.73
CA ALA A 197 -7.90 11.76 -0.67
C ALA A 197 -8.32 13.16 -1.18
N ASP A 198 -8.19 13.41 -2.48
CA ASP A 198 -8.71 14.60 -3.16
C ASP A 198 -10.24 14.76 -3.03
N ALA A 199 -11.00 13.69 -2.77
CA ALA A 199 -12.43 13.78 -2.46
C ALA A 199 -12.72 14.65 -1.23
N LEU A 200 -11.78 14.71 -0.26
CA LEU A 200 -11.88 15.56 0.93
C LEU A 200 -11.13 16.89 0.79
N PHE A 201 -10.17 17.01 -0.14
CA PHE A 201 -9.32 18.19 -0.30
C PHE A 201 -9.80 19.16 -1.37
N GLY A 202 -11.01 19.00 -1.90
CA GLY A 202 -11.63 19.96 -2.81
C GLY A 202 -11.41 21.38 -2.27
N LYS A 203 -11.10 22.35 -3.17
CA LYS A 203 -10.84 23.74 -2.80
C LYS A 203 -11.77 24.12 -1.64
N ARG A 204 -11.21 24.68 -0.57
CA ARG A 204 -11.99 25.57 0.30
C ARG A 204 -12.54 26.66 -0.60
N SER A 205 -13.62 26.36 -1.31
CA SER A 205 -14.42 27.38 -1.96
C SER A 205 -14.88 28.31 -0.85
N GLU A 206 -14.80 29.61 -1.08
CA GLU A 206 -15.50 30.57 -0.24
C GLU A 206 -16.88 29.98 -0.01
N VAL A 207 -17.23 29.77 1.27
CA VAL A 207 -18.46 29.11 1.72
C VAL A 207 -19.64 29.78 1.02
N LYS A 208 -20.06 29.25 -0.12
CA LYS A 208 -21.21 29.75 -0.88
C LYS A 208 -22.47 28.98 -0.54
N ASP A 209 -22.31 27.70 -0.10
CA ASP A 209 -23.43 26.82 0.22
C ASP A 209 -23.18 25.98 1.50
N ALA A 210 -24.30 25.46 2.07
CA ALA A 210 -24.25 24.56 3.23
C ALA A 210 -23.37 23.32 2.98
N HIS A 211 -23.30 22.85 1.76
CA HIS A 211 -22.51 21.69 1.34
C HIS A 211 -21.01 21.91 1.54
N ASP A 212 -20.50 23.11 1.26
CA ASP A 212 -19.08 23.47 1.45
C ASP A 212 -18.67 23.50 2.92
N ARG A 213 -19.59 23.83 3.82
CA ARG A 213 -19.35 23.77 5.28
C ARG A 213 -19.13 22.34 5.77
N TYR A 214 -19.91 21.39 5.27
CA TYR A 214 -19.82 20.00 5.71
C TYR A 214 -18.54 19.33 5.22
N ALA A 215 -18.13 19.54 3.98
CA ALA A 215 -16.86 19.04 3.45
C ALA A 215 -15.66 19.55 4.28
N ASN A 216 -15.69 20.80 4.73
CA ASN A 216 -14.66 21.35 5.62
C ASN A 216 -14.66 20.70 7.03
N ILE A 217 -15.83 20.32 7.56
CA ILE A 217 -15.95 19.64 8.85
C ILE A 217 -15.37 18.25 8.76
N GLU A 218 -15.69 17.49 7.73
CA GLU A 218 -15.19 16.12 7.49
C GLU A 218 -13.67 16.08 7.30
N THR A 219 -13.12 17.03 6.53
CA THR A 219 -11.68 17.20 6.37
C THR A 219 -11.00 17.49 7.70
N ASN A 220 -11.52 18.42 8.47
CA ASN A 220 -10.96 18.77 9.78
C ASN A 220 -11.03 17.58 10.75
N TYR A 221 -12.10 16.79 10.70
CA TYR A 221 -12.25 15.60 11.52
C TYR A 221 -11.21 14.53 11.16
N LEU A 222 -11.00 14.26 9.86
CA LEU A 222 -9.93 13.35 9.41
C LEU A 222 -8.57 13.82 9.91
N LEU A 223 -8.26 15.12 9.76
CA LEU A 223 -7.00 15.70 10.20
C LEU A 223 -6.78 15.55 11.71
N GLN A 224 -7.83 15.79 12.51
CA GLN A 224 -7.77 15.59 13.95
C GLN A 224 -7.50 14.12 14.28
N LYS A 225 -8.20 13.20 13.64
CA LYS A 225 -7.99 11.77 13.86
C LYS A 225 -6.60 11.29 13.47
N MET A 226 -6.02 11.85 12.42
CA MET A 226 -4.64 11.58 12.04
C MET A 226 -3.60 12.06 13.05
N GLU A 227 -3.85 13.21 13.71
CA GLU A 227 -2.98 13.71 14.79
C GLU A 227 -3.06 12.86 16.05
N GLU A 228 -4.26 12.37 16.38
CA GLU A 228 -4.49 11.52 17.55
C GLU A 228 -3.99 10.08 17.34
N HIS A 229 -3.94 9.60 16.10
CA HIS A 229 -3.58 8.22 15.78
C HIS A 229 -2.08 7.99 15.88
N GLU A 230 -1.68 7.02 16.69
CA GLU A 230 -0.26 6.66 16.87
C GLU A 230 0.27 5.68 15.81
N GLY A 231 -0.58 5.19 14.92
CA GLY A 231 -0.23 4.27 13.83
C GLY A 231 0.35 4.99 12.61
N ILE A 232 0.22 4.34 11.47
CA ILE A 232 0.75 4.82 10.18
C ILE A 232 -0.42 5.11 9.25
N VAL A 233 -0.46 6.32 8.74
CA VAL A 233 -1.46 6.78 7.77
C VAL A 233 -0.76 7.24 6.51
N ILE A 234 -1.14 6.67 5.37
CA ILE A 234 -0.70 7.11 4.05
C ILE A 234 -1.93 7.63 3.31
N LEU A 235 -1.87 8.86 2.86
CA LEU A 235 -2.90 9.48 2.02
C LEU A 235 -2.42 9.49 0.58
N ALA A 236 -3.25 9.08 -0.36
CA ALA A 236 -2.97 9.15 -1.79
C ALA A 236 -3.92 10.13 -2.48
N SER A 237 -3.37 11.10 -3.19
CA SER A 237 -4.14 12.10 -3.95
C SER A 237 -3.62 12.20 -5.39
N ASN A 238 -4.51 12.48 -6.31
CA ASN A 238 -4.15 12.75 -7.69
C ASN A 238 -3.77 14.23 -7.93
N PHE A 239 -4.05 15.11 -6.95
CA PHE A 239 -3.82 16.55 -7.05
C PHE A 239 -2.93 17.07 -5.92
N LYS A 240 -1.80 17.68 -6.25
CA LYS A 240 -0.94 18.38 -5.29
C LYS A 240 -1.45 19.80 -4.98
N ALA A 241 -2.05 20.45 -5.95
CA ALA A 241 -2.33 21.91 -5.91
C ALA A 241 -3.45 22.35 -4.97
N ASN A 242 -4.22 21.42 -4.39
CA ASN A 242 -5.39 21.74 -3.57
C ASN A 242 -5.18 21.47 -2.07
N ILE A 243 -3.95 21.14 -1.66
CA ILE A 243 -3.66 20.77 -0.27
C ILE A 243 -3.38 22.05 0.54
N ASP A 244 -4.18 22.28 1.57
CA ASP A 244 -4.09 23.41 2.46
C ASP A 244 -2.79 23.35 3.31
N GLU A 245 -2.23 24.52 3.63
CA GLU A 245 -1.06 24.64 4.50
C GLU A 245 -1.28 24.02 5.90
N ALA A 246 -2.50 24.16 6.45
CA ALA A 246 -2.86 23.56 7.73
C ALA A 246 -2.81 22.03 7.69
N PHE A 247 -3.07 21.43 6.52
CA PHE A 247 -2.93 20.01 6.27
C PHE A 247 -1.45 19.59 6.19
N LEU A 248 -0.65 20.34 5.43
CA LEU A 248 0.78 20.03 5.26
C LEU A 248 1.56 20.04 6.58
N ARG A 249 1.15 20.87 7.56
CA ARG A 249 1.76 20.88 8.90
C ARG A 249 1.60 19.58 9.69
N ARG A 250 0.64 18.73 9.30
CA ARG A 250 0.33 17.45 9.94
C ARG A 250 0.96 16.26 9.22
N ILE A 251 1.56 16.51 8.06
CA ILE A 251 2.22 15.52 7.22
C ILE A 251 3.71 15.49 7.56
N HIS A 252 4.24 14.31 7.86
CA HIS A 252 5.66 14.10 8.14
C HIS A 252 6.48 13.96 6.84
N PHE A 253 5.91 13.29 5.83
CA PHE A 253 6.54 13.09 4.53
C PHE A 253 5.53 13.38 3.41
N ALA A 254 5.95 14.20 2.44
CA ALA A 254 5.16 14.48 1.24
C ALA A 254 5.96 14.03 0.02
N VAL A 255 5.58 12.88 -0.56
CA VAL A 255 6.25 12.25 -1.69
C VAL A 255 5.45 12.50 -2.96
N GLU A 256 6.08 13.12 -3.96
CA GLU A 256 5.45 13.43 -5.24
C GLU A 256 5.87 12.44 -6.31
N PHE A 257 4.92 11.62 -6.75
CA PHE A 257 5.08 10.67 -7.83
C PHE A 257 4.93 11.36 -9.18
N THR A 258 6.02 11.58 -9.86
CA THR A 258 6.05 12.17 -11.20
C THR A 258 5.81 11.11 -12.29
N SER A 259 5.38 11.57 -13.48
CA SER A 259 5.36 10.66 -14.64
C SER A 259 6.78 10.19 -14.96
N PRO A 260 6.98 8.89 -15.25
CA PRO A 260 8.30 8.36 -15.50
C PRO A 260 8.94 8.97 -16.76
N GLU A 261 10.23 9.30 -16.68
CA GLU A 261 11.07 9.70 -17.81
C GLU A 261 11.35 8.49 -18.72
N GLU A 262 11.89 8.73 -19.91
CA GLU A 262 12.10 7.69 -20.93
C GLU A 262 12.91 6.51 -20.43
N GLY A 263 14.05 6.75 -19.77
CA GLY A 263 14.87 5.66 -19.22
C GLY A 263 14.18 4.88 -18.08
N LEU A 264 13.29 5.53 -17.30
CA LEU A 264 12.49 4.83 -16.31
C LEU A 264 11.37 4.03 -16.96
N ARG A 265 10.75 4.54 -18.04
CA ARG A 265 9.74 3.77 -18.79
C ARG A 265 10.34 2.53 -19.43
N GLU A 266 11.55 2.60 -19.99
CA GLU A 266 12.27 1.44 -20.51
C GLU A 266 12.48 0.38 -19.42
N ARG A 267 12.93 0.79 -18.24
CA ARG A 267 13.06 -0.11 -17.09
C ARG A 267 11.72 -0.71 -16.65
N ILE A 268 10.63 0.06 -16.68
CA ILE A 268 9.29 -0.46 -16.37
C ILE A 268 8.89 -1.51 -17.41
N TRP A 269 9.12 -1.26 -18.70
CA TRP A 269 8.82 -2.20 -19.78
C TRP A 269 9.57 -3.52 -19.63
N THR A 270 10.85 -3.48 -19.28
CA THR A 270 11.67 -4.70 -19.08
C THR A 270 11.27 -5.52 -17.86
N HIS A 271 10.65 -4.90 -16.83
CA HIS A 271 10.27 -5.59 -15.59
C HIS A 271 8.77 -5.90 -15.47
N ILE A 272 7.95 -5.42 -16.43
CA ILE A 272 6.49 -5.57 -16.30
C ILE A 272 6.00 -6.97 -16.64
N PHE A 273 6.72 -7.69 -17.48
CA PHE A 273 6.38 -9.04 -17.84
C PHE A 273 6.95 -10.02 -16.80
N PRO A 274 6.16 -11.00 -16.32
CA PRO A 274 6.69 -12.11 -15.52
C PRO A 274 7.80 -12.87 -16.28
N ASP A 275 8.75 -13.45 -15.54
CA ASP A 275 9.89 -14.19 -16.12
C ASP A 275 9.44 -15.36 -17.00
N ASP A 276 8.29 -15.97 -16.71
CA ASP A 276 7.72 -17.08 -17.50
C ASP A 276 6.99 -16.60 -18.77
N THR A 277 6.87 -15.28 -19.01
CA THR A 277 6.19 -14.77 -20.21
C THR A 277 7.10 -14.88 -21.41
N PRO A 278 6.75 -15.66 -22.45
CA PRO A 278 7.54 -15.73 -23.67
C PRO A 278 7.43 -14.42 -24.45
N ILE A 279 8.54 -13.71 -24.55
CA ILE A 279 8.64 -12.44 -25.28
C ILE A 279 9.52 -12.67 -26.52
N ASN A 280 9.02 -12.27 -27.68
CA ASN A 280 9.78 -12.39 -28.93
C ASN A 280 10.93 -11.38 -28.97
N GLU A 281 12.01 -11.72 -29.68
CA GLU A 281 13.18 -10.87 -29.86
C GLU A 281 12.90 -9.59 -30.68
N ASP A 282 11.74 -9.51 -31.37
CA ASP A 282 11.32 -8.34 -32.13
C ASP A 282 10.84 -7.18 -31.23
N VAL A 283 10.65 -7.42 -29.92
CA VAL A 283 10.15 -6.40 -28.99
C VAL A 283 11.22 -5.37 -28.66
N ASP A 284 11.05 -4.15 -29.16
CA ASP A 284 11.93 -3.01 -28.90
C ASP A 284 11.41 -2.16 -27.71
N PHE A 285 11.92 -2.46 -26.52
CA PHE A 285 11.58 -1.71 -25.31
C PHE A 285 12.07 -0.25 -25.35
N SER A 286 13.14 0.04 -26.06
CA SER A 286 13.65 1.38 -26.27
C SER A 286 12.68 2.22 -27.10
N PHE A 287 12.13 1.64 -28.17
CA PHE A 287 11.06 2.28 -28.94
C PHE A 287 9.81 2.51 -28.07
N LEU A 288 9.37 1.50 -27.33
CA LEU A 288 8.20 1.58 -26.45
C LEU A 288 8.35 2.63 -25.35
N SER A 289 9.57 2.88 -24.89
CA SER A 289 9.87 3.88 -23.87
C SER A 289 9.60 5.32 -24.32
N LYS A 290 9.56 5.60 -25.63
CA LYS A 290 9.25 6.92 -26.20
C LYS A 290 7.80 7.34 -25.95
N PHE A 291 6.89 6.38 -25.78
CA PHE A 291 5.49 6.69 -25.44
C PHE A 291 5.39 7.33 -24.07
N LYS A 292 4.93 8.59 -24.01
CA LYS A 292 4.73 9.33 -22.75
C LYS A 292 3.50 8.84 -22.02
N ILE A 293 3.63 7.78 -21.24
CA ILE A 293 2.59 7.07 -20.50
C ILE A 293 3.06 6.73 -19.08
N THR A 294 2.11 6.47 -18.18
CA THR A 294 2.42 6.09 -16.80
C THR A 294 2.72 4.59 -16.66
N GLY A 295 3.32 4.17 -15.55
CA GLY A 295 3.53 2.75 -15.26
C GLY A 295 2.23 1.93 -15.26
N GLY A 296 1.13 2.53 -14.81
CA GLY A 296 -0.19 1.89 -14.87
C GLY A 296 -0.67 1.63 -16.31
N ASN A 297 -0.41 2.56 -17.24
CA ASN A 297 -0.71 2.34 -18.65
C ASN A 297 0.18 1.26 -19.24
N ILE A 298 1.50 1.26 -18.94
CA ILE A 298 2.44 0.23 -19.39
C ILE A 298 1.94 -1.15 -18.95
N ARG A 299 1.56 -1.30 -17.68
CA ARG A 299 1.00 -2.56 -17.16
C ARG A 299 -0.24 -3.01 -17.92
N ASN A 300 -1.16 -2.09 -18.19
CA ASN A 300 -2.38 -2.42 -18.93
C ASN A 300 -2.07 -2.84 -20.36
N ILE A 301 -1.13 -2.16 -21.01
CA ILE A 301 -0.70 -2.50 -22.38
C ILE A 301 -0.04 -3.89 -22.39
N ALA A 302 0.90 -4.16 -21.48
CA ALA A 302 1.58 -5.45 -21.39
C ALA A 302 0.60 -6.61 -21.19
N LEU A 303 -0.35 -6.45 -20.26
CA LEU A 303 -1.37 -7.46 -20.01
C LEU A 303 -2.28 -7.67 -21.23
N ASN A 304 -2.73 -6.59 -21.88
CA ASN A 304 -3.56 -6.68 -23.08
C ASN A 304 -2.79 -7.29 -24.27
N ALA A 305 -1.50 -7.00 -24.41
CA ALA A 305 -0.64 -7.61 -25.44
C ALA A 305 -0.53 -9.13 -25.23
N ALA A 306 -0.36 -9.59 -24.00
CA ALA A 306 -0.35 -11.00 -23.68
C ALA A 306 -1.68 -11.69 -24.02
N PHE A 307 -2.83 -11.05 -23.74
CA PHE A 307 -4.14 -11.58 -24.14
C PHE A 307 -4.32 -11.59 -25.67
N LEU A 308 -3.80 -10.58 -26.39
CA LEU A 308 -3.83 -10.57 -27.85
C LEU A 308 -2.98 -11.71 -28.43
N ALA A 309 -1.75 -11.92 -27.94
CA ALA A 309 -0.90 -13.03 -28.35
C ALA A 309 -1.59 -14.38 -28.14
N ALA A 310 -2.17 -14.61 -26.97
CA ALA A 310 -2.91 -15.83 -26.68
C ALA A 310 -4.17 -15.97 -27.59
N GLY A 311 -4.86 -14.90 -27.91
CA GLY A 311 -6.03 -14.91 -28.81
C GLY A 311 -5.67 -15.18 -30.26
N ASP A 312 -4.52 -14.71 -30.71
CA ASP A 312 -3.98 -14.94 -32.05
C ASP A 312 -3.26 -16.34 -32.15
N SER A 313 -3.29 -17.15 -31.05
CA SER A 313 -2.60 -18.45 -30.95
C SER A 313 -1.10 -18.34 -31.22
N SER A 314 -0.49 -17.22 -30.84
CA SER A 314 0.95 -17.01 -30.89
C SER A 314 1.64 -17.67 -29.71
N ASP A 315 2.81 -18.28 -29.93
CA ASP A 315 3.62 -18.89 -28.87
C ASP A 315 4.33 -17.84 -27.99
N ASP A 316 4.38 -16.59 -28.43
CA ASP A 316 5.10 -15.49 -27.78
C ASP A 316 4.38 -14.15 -27.96
N VAL A 317 4.74 -13.20 -27.09
CA VAL A 317 4.30 -11.79 -27.19
C VAL A 317 5.24 -11.06 -28.15
N ARG A 318 4.71 -10.55 -29.25
CA ARG A 318 5.44 -9.83 -30.29
C ARG A 318 5.18 -8.35 -30.25
N MET A 319 6.03 -7.58 -30.92
CA MET A 319 5.88 -6.13 -31.02
C MET A 319 4.50 -5.74 -31.55
N GLU A 320 3.95 -6.45 -32.54
CA GLU A 320 2.61 -6.17 -33.10
C GLU A 320 1.50 -6.23 -32.04
N HIS A 321 1.56 -7.20 -31.10
CA HIS A 321 0.58 -7.31 -30.02
C HIS A 321 0.65 -6.11 -29.07
N ILE A 322 1.87 -5.66 -28.73
CA ILE A 322 2.11 -4.51 -27.87
C ILE A 322 1.63 -3.23 -28.55
N ILE A 323 1.91 -3.04 -29.83
CA ILE A 323 1.48 -1.87 -30.60
C ILE A 323 -0.05 -1.82 -30.71
N ARG A 324 -0.71 -2.95 -30.99
CA ARG A 324 -2.19 -3.03 -31.01
C ARG A 324 -2.79 -2.74 -29.64
N ALA A 325 -2.17 -3.22 -28.56
CA ALA A 325 -2.60 -2.90 -27.20
C ALA A 325 -2.36 -1.41 -26.87
N THR A 326 -1.26 -0.83 -27.33
CA THR A 326 -0.95 0.59 -27.15
C THR A 326 -1.97 1.48 -27.85
N LYS A 327 -2.37 1.14 -29.08
CA LYS A 327 -3.48 1.83 -29.80
C LYS A 327 -4.75 1.88 -28.95
N ARG A 328 -5.16 0.75 -28.36
CA ARG A 328 -6.35 0.67 -27.52
C ARG A 328 -6.24 1.52 -26.25
N GLU A 329 -5.07 1.51 -25.61
CA GLU A 329 -4.84 2.32 -24.43
C GLU A 329 -4.83 3.82 -24.78
N PHE A 330 -4.28 4.23 -25.93
CA PHE A 330 -4.34 5.61 -26.42
C PHE A 330 -5.78 6.04 -26.70
N GLN A 331 -6.58 5.19 -27.36
CA GLN A 331 -8.00 5.47 -27.59
C GLN A 331 -8.77 5.67 -26.29
N LYS A 332 -8.54 4.81 -25.28
CA LYS A 332 -9.11 4.95 -23.94
C LYS A 332 -8.73 6.26 -23.26
N MET A 333 -7.50 6.76 -23.48
CA MET A 333 -7.03 8.03 -22.95
C MET A 333 -7.47 9.24 -23.80
N GLY A 334 -8.19 9.05 -24.88
CA GLY A 334 -8.55 10.11 -25.81
C GLY A 334 -7.36 10.66 -26.63
N LYS A 335 -6.24 9.91 -26.71
CA LYS A 335 -5.08 10.27 -27.51
C LYS A 335 -5.21 9.75 -28.92
N LEU A 336 -4.77 10.56 -29.89
CA LEU A 336 -4.66 10.14 -31.29
C LEU A 336 -3.39 9.32 -31.50
N CYS A 337 -3.48 8.28 -32.33
CA CYS A 337 -2.32 7.54 -32.82
C CYS A 337 -1.79 8.27 -34.05
N THR A 338 -0.62 8.88 -33.95
CA THR A 338 -0.01 9.60 -35.06
C THR A 338 1.16 8.84 -35.66
N SER A 339 1.47 9.10 -36.96
CA SER A 339 2.65 8.51 -37.58
C SER A 339 3.96 8.95 -36.91
N ALA A 340 3.98 10.14 -36.29
CA ALA A 340 5.11 10.61 -35.51
C ALA A 340 5.34 9.79 -34.22
N ASP A 341 4.25 9.32 -33.58
CA ASP A 341 4.35 8.51 -32.35
C ASP A 341 4.72 7.05 -32.65
N PHE A 342 4.16 6.46 -33.70
CA PHE A 342 4.26 5.03 -33.98
C PHE A 342 5.35 4.68 -35.03
N GLY A 343 5.93 5.67 -35.72
CA GLY A 343 7.02 5.46 -36.67
C GLY A 343 6.73 4.35 -37.68
N GLU A 344 7.63 3.38 -37.75
CA GLU A 344 7.50 2.20 -38.63
C GLU A 344 6.31 1.29 -38.31
N TYR A 345 5.83 1.32 -37.07
CA TYR A 345 4.65 0.52 -36.63
C TYR A 345 3.31 1.22 -36.90
N TYR A 346 3.31 2.38 -37.59
CA TYR A 346 2.08 3.14 -37.81
C TYR A 346 1.04 2.37 -38.64
N GLU A 347 1.50 1.52 -39.56
CA GLU A 347 0.58 0.68 -40.35
C GLU A 347 -0.26 -0.28 -39.52
N LEU A 348 0.24 -0.72 -38.36
CA LEU A 348 -0.47 -1.61 -37.42
C LEU A 348 -1.58 -0.88 -36.64
N VAL A 349 -1.61 0.44 -36.68
CA VAL A 349 -2.54 1.28 -35.90
C VAL A 349 -3.50 2.13 -36.75
N LYS A 350 -3.41 2.08 -38.06
CA LYS A 350 -4.36 2.70 -38.98
C LYS A 350 -5.80 2.17 -38.86
#